data_bdf4391c282b3c31ee3435367ab41c30
#
_entry.id   bdf4391c282b3c31ee3435367ab41c30
#
_cell.length_a   1.000
_cell.length_b   1.000
_cell.length_c   1.000
_cell.angle_alpha   90.00
_cell.angle_beta   90.00
_cell.angle_gamma   90.00
#
_symmetry.space_group_name_H-M   'P 1'
#
loop_
_entity.id
_entity.type
_entity.pdbx_description
1 polymer ?
#
loop_
_entity_poly.entity_id
_entity_poly.type
_entity_poly.pdbx_seq_one_letter_code
_entity_poly.pdbx_strand_id
1 'polypeptide(L)'
;MNLLMNRRLFCILVLFAGRAPAAERAPAPEREYDPLAVSDQNRIETLDFTVKDQGRQREIPIRVYLPSQKTLAPVVLFSHGLGGSRAGYAYLGRHWALRGYVAVFLEHRGSDASVWRDKRPGQHMAPIRRAAGVQNFLLRVRDVPAVLDQLERWNKSDGHALAGMLDLSRIGMSGHSLGAGTTEAMSGQVFSHGKFSYSDLRIKVAIALSPSSPGRGKDPKEAFGSVRIPWMLMTGTRDFTGIGNGDLKSRLAVFATLPPGGKYELVLDGAEHSVFTDRTPPRETGKRKLDYHRVVLALSTALWDAWLCGDMAARTWLDGDGPNSILEKNDRWQRK
;
A
#
# COMPACT_ATOMS: atom_id res chain seq x y z
N MET A 1 -36.47 95.48 -27.15
CA MET A 1 -36.64 94.67 -25.93
C MET A 1 -36.97 93.25 -26.42
N ASN A 2 -35.96 92.49 -26.85
CA ASN A 2 -36.13 91.12 -27.22
C ASN A 2 -34.82 90.39 -26.92
N LEU A 3 -34.83 89.49 -25.97
CA LEU A 3 -33.77 88.63 -25.58
C LEU A 3 -33.73 87.43 -26.59
N LEU A 4 -32.59 87.31 -27.27
CA LEU A 4 -32.24 86.10 -28.05
C LEU A 4 -31.51 85.15 -27.17
N MET A 5 -32.03 83.95 -26.97
CA MET A 5 -31.47 82.86 -26.16
C MET A 5 -30.74 81.90 -27.12
N ASN A 6 -29.44 81.92 -27.01
CA ASN A 6 -28.52 81.02 -27.80
C ASN A 6 -28.52 79.60 -27.18
N ARG A 7 -29.08 78.59 -27.84
CA ARG A 7 -28.96 77.18 -27.48
C ARG A 7 -27.70 76.58 -28.10
N ARG A 8 -26.68 76.31 -27.31
CA ARG A 8 -25.55 75.51 -27.72
C ARG A 8 -25.90 74.05 -27.57
N LEU A 9 -25.88 73.32 -28.68
CA LEU A 9 -26.04 71.87 -28.76
C LEU A 9 -24.70 71.26 -28.36
N PHE A 10 -24.68 70.48 -27.26
CA PHE A 10 -23.54 69.65 -26.85
C PHE A 10 -23.77 68.26 -27.41
N CYS A 11 -22.97 67.88 -28.42
CA CYS A 11 -22.86 66.49 -28.92
C CYS A 11 -21.99 65.71 -27.94
N ILE A 12 -22.59 64.79 -27.17
CA ILE A 12 -21.86 63.81 -26.36
C ILE A 12 -21.50 62.61 -27.25
N LEU A 13 -20.21 62.47 -27.58
CA LEU A 13 -19.68 61.32 -28.27
C LEU A 13 -19.51 60.19 -27.26
N VAL A 14 -20.41 59.17 -27.29
CA VAL A 14 -20.27 57.98 -26.48
C VAL A 14 -19.32 57.01 -27.19
N LEU A 15 -18.08 56.92 -26.74
CA LEU A 15 -17.13 55.93 -27.17
C LEU A 15 -17.52 54.55 -26.57
N PHE A 16 -18.07 53.68 -27.40
CA PHE A 16 -18.20 52.25 -27.08
C PHE A 16 -16.83 51.61 -27.15
N ALA A 17 -16.15 51.40 -26.01
CA ALA A 17 -15.00 50.55 -25.92
C ALA A 17 -15.48 49.07 -26.04
N GLY A 18 -15.37 48.49 -27.21
CA GLY A 18 -15.63 47.08 -27.43
C GLY A 18 -14.63 46.25 -26.60
N ARG A 19 -15.14 45.54 -25.58
CA ARG A 19 -14.36 44.55 -24.85
C ARG A 19 -14.17 43.37 -25.82
N ALA A 20 -12.91 43.12 -26.23
CA ALA A 20 -12.56 41.89 -26.94
C ALA A 20 -12.92 40.68 -26.08
N PRO A 21 -13.49 39.61 -26.63
CA PRO A 21 -13.77 38.41 -25.88
C PRO A 21 -12.42 37.85 -25.34
N ALA A 22 -12.36 37.56 -24.06
CA ALA A 22 -11.23 36.89 -23.45
C ALA A 22 -11.07 35.53 -24.19
N ALA A 23 -9.92 35.33 -24.82
CA ALA A 23 -9.58 34.05 -25.42
C ALA A 23 -9.68 33.00 -24.35
N GLU A 24 -10.61 32.06 -24.49
CA GLU A 24 -10.75 30.90 -23.62
C GLU A 24 -9.43 30.11 -23.72
N ARG A 25 -8.66 30.15 -22.64
CA ARG A 25 -7.40 29.38 -22.57
C ARG A 25 -7.78 27.91 -22.70
N ALA A 26 -7.30 27.25 -23.76
CA ALA A 26 -7.43 25.81 -23.90
C ALA A 26 -6.97 25.16 -22.59
N PRO A 27 -7.73 24.18 -22.07
CA PRO A 27 -7.32 23.47 -20.86
C PRO A 27 -5.91 22.92 -21.08
N ALA A 28 -5.03 23.11 -20.09
CA ALA A 28 -3.71 22.53 -20.13
C ALA A 28 -3.85 21.02 -20.34
N PRO A 29 -3.00 20.38 -21.17
CA PRO A 29 -3.11 18.95 -21.41
C PRO A 29 -3.10 18.25 -20.04
N GLU A 30 -4.13 17.44 -19.79
CA GLU A 30 -4.21 16.60 -18.60
C GLU A 30 -2.92 15.78 -18.55
N ARG A 31 -2.13 15.94 -17.47
CA ARG A 31 -0.91 15.16 -17.30
C ARG A 31 -1.31 13.69 -17.21
N GLU A 32 -0.77 12.90 -18.11
CA GLU A 32 -0.90 11.45 -18.06
C GLU A 32 -0.52 10.93 -16.67
N TYR A 33 -1.36 10.07 -16.08
CA TYR A 33 -1.10 9.53 -14.76
C TYR A 33 0.15 8.63 -14.79
N ASP A 34 1.13 8.96 -13.97
CA ASP A 34 2.34 8.16 -13.75
C ASP A 34 2.45 7.75 -12.27
N PRO A 35 2.26 6.46 -11.94
CA PRO A 35 2.36 5.96 -10.57
C PRO A 35 3.78 6.02 -10.00
N LEU A 36 4.79 6.16 -10.84
CA LEU A 36 6.20 6.24 -10.44
C LEU A 36 6.71 7.68 -10.30
N ALA A 37 5.95 8.66 -10.79
CA ALA A 37 6.35 10.05 -10.70
C ALA A 37 6.48 10.49 -9.24
N VAL A 38 7.65 10.99 -8.88
CA VAL A 38 7.93 11.63 -7.59
C VAL A 38 8.51 13.01 -7.86
N SER A 39 8.17 13.98 -7.03
CA SER A 39 8.76 15.32 -7.16
C SER A 39 10.17 15.33 -6.56
N ASP A 40 11.12 15.94 -7.26
CA ASP A 40 12.50 16.14 -6.75
C ASP A 40 12.54 17.01 -5.49
N GLN A 41 11.48 17.76 -5.23
CA GLN A 41 11.30 18.58 -4.02
C GLN A 41 10.80 17.77 -2.83
N ASN A 42 10.23 16.59 -3.07
CA ASN A 42 9.72 15.74 -1.99
C ASN A 42 10.89 15.12 -1.24
N ARG A 43 10.90 15.35 0.06
CA ARG A 43 11.83 14.71 0.98
C ARG A 43 11.06 13.82 1.94
N ILE A 44 11.73 12.89 2.55
CA ILE A 44 11.13 11.99 3.54
C ILE A 44 11.94 12.04 4.83
N GLU A 45 11.26 11.84 5.91
CA GLU A 45 11.85 11.55 7.21
C GLU A 45 11.63 10.08 7.57
N THR A 46 12.59 9.47 8.25
CA THR A 46 12.46 8.09 8.73
C THR A 46 12.56 8.10 10.25
N LEU A 47 11.48 7.70 10.91
CA LEU A 47 11.35 7.71 12.37
C LEU A 47 11.12 6.29 12.88
N ASP A 48 11.76 5.96 13.97
CA ASP A 48 11.58 4.69 14.67
C ASP A 48 10.87 4.93 16.00
N PHE A 49 9.77 4.19 16.21
CA PHE A 49 9.00 4.21 17.46
C PHE A 49 8.81 2.80 18.00
N THR A 50 8.37 2.73 19.24
CA THR A 50 7.92 1.46 19.86
C THR A 50 6.54 1.67 20.45
N VAL A 51 5.56 0.94 19.94
CA VAL A 51 4.22 0.86 20.52
C VAL A 51 4.26 -0.12 21.68
N LYS A 52 3.74 0.30 22.83
CA LYS A 52 3.66 -0.52 24.05
C LYS A 52 2.20 -0.95 24.25
N ASP A 53 1.92 -2.21 24.01
CA ASP A 53 0.64 -2.82 24.36
C ASP A 53 0.73 -3.32 25.82
N GLN A 54 0.27 -2.49 26.74
CA GLN A 54 0.35 -2.79 28.16
C GLN A 54 -0.49 -3.99 28.55
N GLY A 55 -1.66 -4.17 27.92
CA GLY A 55 -2.57 -5.30 28.20
C GLY A 55 -1.96 -6.65 27.88
N ARG A 56 -1.10 -6.71 26.86
CA ARG A 56 -0.36 -7.92 26.46
C ARG A 56 1.10 -7.93 26.93
N GLN A 57 1.57 -6.89 27.63
CA GLN A 57 2.98 -6.66 27.97
C GLN A 57 3.90 -6.83 26.76
N ARG A 58 3.48 -6.27 25.62
CA ARG A 58 4.13 -6.48 24.35
C ARG A 58 4.61 -5.16 23.75
N GLU A 59 5.84 -5.16 23.31
CA GLU A 59 6.42 -4.07 22.53
C GLU A 59 6.38 -4.40 21.04
N ILE A 60 5.92 -3.44 20.24
CA ILE A 60 5.81 -3.55 18.79
C ILE A 60 6.64 -2.40 18.20
N PRO A 61 7.91 -2.66 17.85
CA PRO A 61 8.71 -1.66 17.17
C PRO A 61 8.12 -1.36 15.79
N ILE A 62 8.08 -0.09 15.42
CA ILE A 62 7.63 0.35 14.09
C ILE A 62 8.65 1.31 13.48
N ARG A 63 8.67 1.36 12.16
CA ARG A 63 9.37 2.38 11.37
C ARG A 63 8.36 3.15 10.55
N VAL A 64 8.42 4.46 10.62
CA VAL A 64 7.55 5.36 9.88
C VAL A 64 8.38 6.10 8.84
N TYR A 65 7.99 5.99 7.58
CA TYR A 65 8.46 6.86 6.52
C TYR A 65 7.43 7.97 6.36
N LEU A 66 7.84 9.19 6.59
CA LEU A 66 6.97 10.36 6.70
C LEU A 66 7.29 11.34 5.57
N PRO A 67 6.28 11.82 4.81
CA PRO A 67 6.48 12.93 3.89
C PRO A 67 6.96 14.17 4.64
N SER A 68 7.90 14.92 4.07
CA SER A 68 8.37 16.17 4.72
C SER A 68 7.34 17.28 4.72
N GLN A 69 6.35 17.21 3.84
CA GLN A 69 5.22 18.13 3.84
C GLN A 69 4.30 17.78 5.01
N LYS A 70 4.17 18.72 5.97
CA LYS A 70 3.30 18.55 7.14
C LYS A 70 1.83 18.73 6.77
N THR A 71 1.29 17.83 5.99
CA THR A 71 -0.11 17.78 5.57
C THR A 71 -0.75 16.48 6.03
N LEU A 72 -2.06 16.50 6.22
CA LEU A 72 -2.83 15.30 6.55
C LEU A 72 -2.71 14.27 5.42
N ALA A 73 -2.11 13.11 5.69
CA ALA A 73 -1.74 12.10 4.70
C ALA A 73 -2.37 10.72 4.99
N PRO A 74 -2.80 9.97 3.95
CA PRO A 74 -3.27 8.60 4.13
C PRO A 74 -2.17 7.72 4.72
N VAL A 75 -2.58 6.70 5.47
CA VAL A 75 -1.65 5.80 6.17
C VAL A 75 -1.61 4.44 5.49
N VAL A 76 -0.42 3.92 5.23
CA VAL A 76 -0.22 2.57 4.70
C VAL A 76 0.61 1.75 5.68
N LEU A 77 0.02 0.68 6.21
CA LEU A 77 0.71 -0.27 7.10
C LEU A 77 1.43 -1.33 6.28
N PHE A 78 2.58 -1.80 6.79
CA PHE A 78 3.30 -2.93 6.21
C PHE A 78 3.70 -3.97 7.26
N SER A 79 3.38 -5.24 7.00
CA SER A 79 3.72 -6.41 7.81
C SER A 79 4.79 -7.26 7.11
N HIS A 80 5.97 -7.42 7.71
CA HIS A 80 7.08 -8.16 7.12
C HIS A 80 6.87 -9.67 7.06
N GLY A 81 7.61 -10.35 6.18
CA GLY A 81 7.67 -11.81 6.10
C GLY A 81 8.33 -12.47 7.33
N LEU A 82 8.23 -13.79 7.41
CA LEU A 82 8.86 -14.58 8.48
C LEU A 82 10.38 -14.34 8.52
N GLY A 83 10.92 -14.05 9.70
CA GLY A 83 12.34 -13.73 9.88
C GLY A 83 12.76 -12.38 9.27
N GLY A 84 11.80 -11.53 8.87
CA GLY A 84 12.05 -10.18 8.37
C GLY A 84 12.15 -9.13 9.47
N SER A 85 12.05 -7.86 9.08
CA SER A 85 12.05 -6.72 10.00
C SER A 85 11.33 -5.52 9.38
N ARG A 86 11.04 -4.50 10.19
CA ARG A 86 10.53 -3.20 9.75
C ARG A 86 11.43 -2.46 8.75
N ALA A 87 12.68 -2.87 8.60
CA ALA A 87 13.66 -2.25 7.71
C ALA A 87 13.82 -2.95 6.36
N GLY A 88 13.25 -4.16 6.18
CA GLY A 88 13.57 -5.03 5.06
C GLY A 88 12.85 -4.75 3.75
N TYR A 89 12.10 -3.64 3.66
CA TYR A 89 11.29 -3.23 2.51
C TYR A 89 11.37 -1.70 2.33
N ALA A 90 12.54 -1.13 2.52
CA ALA A 90 12.74 0.31 2.53
C ALA A 90 12.38 0.97 1.19
N TYR A 91 12.53 0.26 0.07
CA TYR A 91 12.16 0.77 -1.26
C TYR A 91 10.67 1.13 -1.34
N LEU A 92 9.77 0.29 -0.75
CA LEU A 92 8.34 0.57 -0.67
C LEU A 92 8.06 1.80 0.21
N GLY A 93 8.58 1.77 1.44
CA GLY A 93 8.33 2.84 2.41
C GLY A 93 8.79 4.21 1.93
N ARG A 94 9.99 4.28 1.33
CA ARG A 94 10.52 5.50 0.74
C ARG A 94 9.67 6.01 -0.41
N HIS A 95 9.31 5.14 -1.33
CA HIS A 95 8.53 5.53 -2.50
C HIS A 95 7.12 6.02 -2.09
N TRP A 96 6.42 5.26 -1.24
CA TRP A 96 5.09 5.67 -0.79
C TRP A 96 5.12 7.00 -0.02
N ALA A 97 6.15 7.23 0.80
CA ALA A 97 6.32 8.52 1.47
C ALA A 97 6.61 9.67 0.49
N LEU A 98 7.43 9.44 -0.55
CA LEU A 98 7.63 10.41 -1.63
C LEU A 98 6.34 10.71 -2.41
N ARG A 99 5.41 9.76 -2.45
CA ARG A 99 4.06 9.92 -3.04
C ARG A 99 3.05 10.57 -2.10
N GLY A 100 3.46 10.91 -0.87
CA GLY A 100 2.59 11.60 0.10
C GLY A 100 1.84 10.70 1.07
N TYR A 101 2.22 9.44 1.21
CA TYR A 101 1.65 8.51 2.21
C TYR A 101 2.51 8.49 3.48
N VAL A 102 1.89 8.34 4.63
CA VAL A 102 2.61 7.93 5.85
C VAL A 102 2.71 6.41 5.84
N ALA A 103 3.91 5.87 5.62
CA ALA A 103 4.13 4.43 5.53
C ALA A 103 4.69 3.88 6.85
N VAL A 104 3.94 2.97 7.49
CA VAL A 104 4.22 2.44 8.84
C VAL A 104 4.56 0.95 8.75
N PHE A 105 5.80 0.60 9.02
CA PHE A 105 6.32 -0.75 8.94
C PHE A 105 6.42 -1.37 10.33
N LEU A 106 5.65 -2.42 10.57
CA LEU A 106 5.59 -3.10 11.86
C LEU A 106 6.70 -4.16 11.97
N GLU A 107 7.27 -4.31 13.17
CA GLU A 107 8.14 -5.44 13.51
C GLU A 107 7.45 -6.35 14.53
N HIS A 108 7.19 -7.58 14.11
CA HIS A 108 6.46 -8.55 14.92
C HIS A 108 7.42 -9.46 15.68
N ARG A 109 7.73 -9.11 16.92
CA ARG A 109 8.59 -9.92 17.79
C ARG A 109 8.11 -11.36 17.89
N GLY A 110 9.05 -12.30 17.84
CA GLY A 110 8.79 -13.74 17.81
C GLY A 110 8.67 -14.35 16.42
N SER A 111 8.53 -13.51 15.37
CA SER A 111 8.57 -13.91 13.97
C SER A 111 9.41 -12.96 13.11
N ASP A 112 10.14 -12.06 13.72
CA ASP A 112 11.12 -11.13 13.16
C ASP A 112 12.52 -11.76 13.00
N ALA A 113 13.52 -10.97 12.64
CA ALA A 113 14.87 -11.44 12.40
C ALA A 113 15.55 -12.05 13.64
N SER A 114 15.06 -11.80 14.87
CA SER A 114 15.61 -12.40 16.09
C SER A 114 15.51 -13.93 16.12
N VAL A 115 14.56 -14.51 15.37
CA VAL A 115 14.37 -15.97 15.32
C VAL A 115 15.54 -16.73 14.73
N TRP A 116 16.41 -16.07 13.95
CA TRP A 116 17.55 -16.70 13.29
C TRP A 116 18.89 -15.95 13.47
N ARG A 117 18.85 -14.65 13.81
CA ARG A 117 20.04 -13.78 13.80
C ARG A 117 21.22 -14.35 14.60
N ASP A 118 20.95 -14.91 15.79
CA ASP A 118 21.99 -15.41 16.69
C ASP A 118 22.17 -16.93 16.59
N LYS A 119 21.69 -17.55 15.51
CA LYS A 119 21.81 -18.99 15.29
C LYS A 119 22.96 -19.32 14.34
N ARG A 120 23.67 -20.43 14.62
CA ARG A 120 24.72 -20.92 13.73
C ARG A 120 24.14 -21.38 12.40
N PRO A 121 24.91 -21.30 11.29
CA PRO A 121 24.51 -21.90 10.03
C PRO A 121 24.02 -23.36 10.22
N GLY A 122 22.91 -23.70 9.58
CA GLY A 122 22.27 -25.03 9.74
C GLY A 122 21.27 -25.14 10.90
N GLN A 123 21.27 -24.23 11.87
CA GLN A 123 20.35 -24.26 13.02
C GLN A 123 19.12 -23.34 12.86
N HIS A 124 18.94 -22.70 11.72
CA HIS A 124 17.90 -21.69 11.50
C HIS A 124 16.50 -22.29 11.27
N MET A 125 16.39 -23.47 10.67
CA MET A 125 15.11 -24.00 10.17
C MET A 125 14.11 -24.34 11.29
N ALA A 126 14.55 -24.93 12.40
CA ALA A 126 13.65 -25.31 13.49
C ALA A 126 13.04 -24.08 14.19
N PRO A 127 13.81 -23.05 14.58
CA PRO A 127 13.26 -21.77 15.08
C PRO A 127 12.32 -21.09 14.08
N ILE A 128 12.67 -21.04 12.80
CA ILE A 128 11.85 -20.43 11.74
C ILE A 128 10.51 -21.16 11.60
N ARG A 129 10.50 -22.51 11.56
CA ARG A 129 9.25 -23.28 11.51
C ARG A 129 8.37 -23.05 12.74
N ARG A 130 8.94 -22.95 13.93
CA ARG A 130 8.21 -22.63 15.16
C ARG A 130 7.61 -21.23 15.08
N ALA A 131 8.39 -20.27 14.56
CA ALA A 131 7.96 -18.89 14.43
C ALA A 131 6.84 -18.70 13.39
N ALA A 132 6.67 -19.63 12.42
CA ALA A 132 5.56 -19.67 11.48
C ALA A 132 4.24 -20.21 12.08
N GLY A 133 4.23 -20.59 13.36
CA GLY A 133 3.07 -21.22 14.01
C GLY A 133 1.92 -20.25 14.31
N VAL A 134 0.77 -20.84 14.62
CA VAL A 134 -0.50 -20.13 14.90
C VAL A 134 -0.34 -19.10 16.01
N GLN A 135 0.46 -19.36 17.02
CA GLN A 135 0.67 -18.43 18.13
C GLN A 135 1.24 -17.08 17.64
N ASN A 136 2.26 -17.12 16.80
CA ASN A 136 2.84 -15.88 16.24
C ASN A 136 1.89 -15.22 15.24
N PHE A 137 1.12 -15.99 14.48
CA PHE A 137 0.06 -15.43 13.64
C PHE A 137 -0.95 -14.64 14.49
N LEU A 138 -1.44 -15.19 15.60
CA LEU A 138 -2.35 -14.50 16.51
C LEU A 138 -1.73 -13.26 17.17
N LEU A 139 -0.43 -13.30 17.47
CA LEU A 139 0.28 -12.12 17.96
C LEU A 139 0.29 -11.01 16.90
N ARG A 140 0.60 -11.35 15.64
CA ARG A 140 0.64 -10.40 14.52
C ARG A 140 -0.69 -9.72 14.25
N VAL A 141 -1.79 -10.48 14.18
CA VAL A 141 -3.12 -9.89 13.94
C VAL A 141 -3.59 -8.99 15.09
N ARG A 142 -3.06 -9.19 16.30
CA ARG A 142 -3.32 -8.31 17.44
C ARG A 142 -2.37 -7.11 17.50
N ASP A 143 -1.19 -7.20 16.88
CA ASP A 143 -0.25 -6.09 16.83
C ASP A 143 -0.78 -4.94 15.95
N VAL A 144 -1.51 -5.26 14.88
CA VAL A 144 -2.02 -4.27 13.94
C VAL A 144 -2.99 -3.27 14.59
N PRO A 145 -4.10 -3.70 15.24
CA PRO A 145 -4.99 -2.75 15.91
C PRO A 145 -4.30 -2.00 17.04
N ALA A 146 -3.39 -2.62 17.80
CA ALA A 146 -2.63 -1.93 18.84
C ALA A 146 -1.77 -0.78 18.27
N VAL A 147 -1.17 -0.99 17.09
CA VAL A 147 -0.44 0.07 16.37
C VAL A 147 -1.40 1.16 15.89
N LEU A 148 -2.54 0.81 15.27
CA LEU A 148 -3.53 1.78 14.82
C LEU A 148 -4.06 2.64 15.99
N ASP A 149 -4.39 2.03 17.13
CA ASP A 149 -4.83 2.73 18.33
C ASP A 149 -3.76 3.69 18.86
N GLN A 150 -2.48 3.31 18.77
CA GLN A 150 -1.38 4.18 19.18
C GLN A 150 -1.15 5.31 18.19
N LEU A 151 -1.25 5.05 16.89
CA LEU A 151 -1.17 6.09 15.86
C LEU A 151 -2.28 7.14 16.06
N GLU A 152 -3.50 6.72 16.42
CA GLU A 152 -4.59 7.64 16.73
C GLU A 152 -4.26 8.52 17.93
N ARG A 153 -3.68 7.96 19.01
CA ARG A 153 -3.25 8.74 20.17
C ARG A 153 -2.15 9.74 19.82
N TRP A 154 -1.12 9.30 19.07
CA TRP A 154 -0.02 10.18 18.65
C TRP A 154 -0.48 11.30 17.71
N ASN A 155 -1.43 10.99 16.81
CA ASN A 155 -2.00 11.99 15.91
C ASN A 155 -2.74 13.14 16.65
N LYS A 156 -3.25 12.84 17.86
CA LYS A 156 -3.95 13.80 18.74
C LYS A 156 -3.04 14.43 19.80
N SER A 157 -1.76 13.99 19.89
CA SER A 157 -0.86 14.44 20.95
C SER A 157 -0.02 15.62 20.48
N ASP A 158 -0.28 16.79 21.02
CA ASP A 158 0.51 17.98 20.71
C ASP A 158 2.00 17.75 20.98
N GLY A 159 2.85 18.20 20.07
CA GLY A 159 4.30 18.03 20.14
C GLY A 159 4.83 16.66 19.71
N HIS A 160 3.98 15.66 19.45
CA HIS A 160 4.42 14.41 18.86
C HIS A 160 4.74 14.59 17.36
N ALA A 161 5.78 13.90 16.85
CA ALA A 161 6.21 14.02 15.45
C ALA A 161 5.09 13.67 14.42
N LEU A 162 4.10 12.90 14.83
CA LEU A 162 2.96 12.50 13.98
C LEU A 162 1.67 13.32 14.25
N ALA A 163 1.72 14.34 15.12
CA ALA A 163 0.53 15.12 15.49
C ALA A 163 -0.07 15.83 14.26
N GLY A 164 -1.36 15.58 14.00
CA GLY A 164 -2.11 16.19 12.89
C GLY A 164 -1.71 15.75 11.49
N MET A 165 -0.86 14.71 11.36
CA MET A 165 -0.33 14.27 10.06
C MET A 165 -1.03 13.05 9.49
N LEU A 166 -1.79 12.30 10.29
CA LEU A 166 -2.34 11.00 9.91
C LEU A 166 -3.83 11.11 9.55
N ASP A 167 -4.17 10.86 8.29
CA ASP A 167 -5.57 10.64 7.90
C ASP A 167 -5.96 9.19 8.16
N LEU A 168 -6.45 8.94 9.36
CA LEU A 168 -6.87 7.61 9.80
C LEU A 168 -8.24 7.18 9.25
N SER A 169 -8.88 8.00 8.44
CA SER A 169 -10.05 7.59 7.65
C SER A 169 -9.64 6.84 6.36
N ARG A 170 -8.38 7.01 5.92
CA ARG A 170 -7.79 6.44 4.71
C ARG A 170 -6.59 5.55 5.06
N ILE A 171 -6.87 4.32 5.51
CA ILE A 171 -5.85 3.36 5.90
C ILE A 171 -5.78 2.21 4.89
N GLY A 172 -4.59 1.99 4.31
CA GLY A 172 -4.23 0.81 3.57
C GLY A 172 -3.38 -0.15 4.40
N MET A 173 -3.42 -1.44 4.07
CA MET A 173 -2.55 -2.43 4.68
C MET A 173 -1.88 -3.30 3.63
N SER A 174 -0.61 -3.60 3.84
CA SER A 174 0.17 -4.48 2.98
C SER A 174 1.07 -5.40 3.79
N GLY A 175 1.55 -6.45 3.15
CA GLY A 175 2.50 -7.35 3.77
C GLY A 175 3.02 -8.41 2.82
N HIS A 176 4.12 -9.03 3.21
CA HIS A 176 4.79 -10.06 2.41
C HIS A 176 4.81 -11.40 3.14
N SER A 177 4.50 -12.49 2.43
CA SER A 177 4.62 -13.87 2.95
C SER A 177 3.77 -14.07 4.21
N LEU A 178 4.36 -14.35 5.38
CA LEU A 178 3.62 -14.39 6.66
C LEU A 178 2.92 -13.05 6.96
N GLY A 179 3.49 -11.93 6.49
CA GLY A 179 2.86 -10.61 6.54
C GLY A 179 1.69 -10.47 5.57
N ALA A 180 1.72 -11.13 4.42
CA ALA A 180 0.55 -11.22 3.53
C ALA A 180 -0.61 -11.92 4.24
N GLY A 181 -0.36 -13.05 4.90
CA GLY A 181 -1.38 -13.72 5.72
C GLY A 181 -1.92 -12.85 6.87
N THR A 182 -1.06 -11.99 7.47
CA THR A 182 -1.53 -11.00 8.45
C THR A 182 -2.44 -9.96 7.78
N THR A 183 -2.06 -9.47 6.58
CA THR A 183 -2.85 -8.52 5.79
C THR A 183 -4.21 -9.12 5.39
N GLU A 184 -4.21 -10.34 4.86
CA GLU A 184 -5.44 -11.07 4.51
C GLU A 184 -6.40 -11.18 5.69
N ALA A 185 -5.88 -11.59 6.85
CA ALA A 185 -6.67 -11.72 8.08
C ALA A 185 -7.28 -10.39 8.56
N MET A 186 -6.50 -9.31 8.47
CA MET A 186 -6.91 -7.96 8.90
C MET A 186 -7.86 -7.27 7.94
N SER A 187 -7.99 -7.77 6.70
CA SER A 187 -8.68 -7.08 5.60
C SER A 187 -9.82 -7.86 4.96
N GLY A 188 -10.29 -8.94 5.57
CA GLY A 188 -11.51 -9.61 5.10
C GLY A 188 -11.48 -11.13 5.05
N GLN A 189 -10.32 -11.78 5.27
CA GLN A 189 -10.28 -13.24 5.40
C GLN A 189 -11.10 -13.72 6.60
N VAL A 190 -11.86 -14.77 6.42
CA VAL A 190 -12.60 -15.44 7.49
C VAL A 190 -12.04 -16.83 7.78
N PHE A 191 -12.25 -17.31 9.00
CA PHE A 191 -11.69 -18.55 9.51
C PHE A 191 -12.79 -19.45 10.05
N SER A 192 -12.52 -20.77 10.12
CA SER A 192 -13.42 -21.76 10.71
C SER A 192 -14.84 -21.67 10.14
N HIS A 193 -14.97 -21.78 8.81
CA HIS A 193 -16.25 -21.73 8.09
C HIS A 193 -17.03 -20.42 8.39
N GLY A 194 -16.34 -19.28 8.38
CA GLY A 194 -16.96 -17.98 8.59
C GLY A 194 -17.22 -17.59 10.05
N LYS A 195 -16.84 -18.44 11.01
CA LYS A 195 -17.12 -18.19 12.45
C LYS A 195 -16.23 -17.13 13.08
N PHE A 196 -15.04 -16.89 12.52
CA PHE A 196 -14.07 -15.95 13.06
C PHE A 196 -13.54 -14.99 11.99
N SER A 197 -13.41 -13.72 12.34
CA SER A 197 -12.74 -12.69 11.55
C SER A 197 -11.84 -11.86 12.45
N TYR A 198 -10.70 -11.47 11.91
CA TYR A 198 -9.78 -10.52 12.56
C TYR A 198 -9.79 -9.16 11.86
N SER A 199 -10.71 -8.96 10.92
CA SER A 199 -10.79 -7.75 10.10
C SER A 199 -10.91 -6.49 10.95
N ASP A 200 -10.06 -5.50 10.69
CA ASP A 200 -10.18 -4.16 11.26
C ASP A 200 -10.82 -3.23 10.21
N LEU A 201 -12.01 -2.71 10.51
CA LEU A 201 -12.81 -1.90 9.58
C LEU A 201 -12.16 -0.57 9.21
N ARG A 202 -11.12 -0.16 9.93
CA ARG A 202 -10.31 1.02 9.58
C ARG A 202 -9.53 0.79 8.29
N ILE A 203 -9.18 -0.45 7.96
CA ILE A 203 -8.46 -0.82 6.73
C ILE A 203 -9.42 -0.79 5.55
N LYS A 204 -9.10 0.02 4.54
CA LYS A 204 -9.96 0.27 3.37
C LYS A 204 -9.48 -0.42 2.10
N VAL A 205 -8.19 -0.69 1.99
CA VAL A 205 -7.55 -1.30 0.80
C VAL A 205 -6.41 -2.20 1.27
N ALA A 206 -6.15 -3.31 0.58
CA ALA A 206 -5.07 -4.21 0.97
C ALA A 206 -4.22 -4.70 -0.21
N ILE A 207 -2.91 -4.93 0.06
CA ILE A 207 -1.97 -5.58 -0.87
C ILE A 207 -1.30 -6.76 -0.17
N ALA A 208 -1.45 -7.95 -0.75
CA ALA A 208 -0.78 -9.16 -0.28
C ALA A 208 0.32 -9.58 -1.27
N LEU A 209 1.58 -9.47 -0.84
CA LEU A 209 2.76 -9.92 -1.59
C LEU A 209 3.06 -11.35 -1.19
N SER A 210 3.05 -12.27 -2.13
CA SER A 210 3.12 -13.72 -1.88
C SER A 210 1.96 -14.21 -0.99
N PRO A 211 0.69 -14.01 -1.40
CA PRO A 211 -0.47 -14.50 -0.67
C PRO A 211 -0.47 -16.01 -0.53
N SER A 212 -1.25 -16.56 0.38
CA SER A 212 -1.37 -18.01 0.52
C SER A 212 -2.80 -18.42 0.85
N SER A 213 -3.32 -19.40 0.10
CA SER A 213 -4.61 -20.00 0.44
C SER A 213 -4.56 -20.76 1.77
N PRO A 214 -5.71 -21.02 2.42
CA PRO A 214 -5.76 -21.81 3.62
C PRO A 214 -5.13 -23.20 3.43
N GLY A 215 -4.66 -23.79 4.53
CA GLY A 215 -4.01 -25.12 4.52
C GLY A 215 -4.87 -26.21 3.91
N ARG A 216 -4.25 -27.36 3.60
CA ARG A 216 -4.90 -28.52 2.98
C ARG A 216 -6.22 -28.88 3.67
N GLY A 217 -7.24 -29.21 2.86
CA GLY A 217 -8.57 -29.57 3.34
C GLY A 217 -9.48 -28.40 3.71
N LYS A 218 -9.02 -27.16 3.50
CA LYS A 218 -9.85 -25.96 3.67
C LYS A 218 -10.20 -25.36 2.31
N ASP A 219 -11.46 -24.95 2.15
CA ASP A 219 -11.92 -24.30 0.92
C ASP A 219 -11.48 -22.82 0.91
N PRO A 220 -10.67 -22.38 -0.08
CA PRO A 220 -10.30 -20.97 -0.22
C PRO A 220 -11.52 -20.05 -0.42
N LYS A 221 -12.60 -20.54 -1.04
CA LYS A 221 -13.82 -19.75 -1.24
C LYS A 221 -14.51 -19.40 0.09
N GLU A 222 -14.50 -20.33 1.05
CA GLU A 222 -14.99 -20.02 2.40
C GLU A 222 -14.16 -18.96 3.09
N ALA A 223 -12.83 -18.95 2.85
CA ALA A 223 -11.93 -18.00 3.49
C ALA A 223 -11.99 -16.60 2.88
N PHE A 224 -12.16 -16.49 1.57
CA PHE A 224 -11.99 -15.22 0.85
C PHE A 224 -13.22 -14.74 0.10
N GLY A 225 -14.26 -15.57 -0.06
CA GLY A 225 -15.47 -15.23 -0.82
C GLY A 225 -16.29 -14.06 -0.23
N SER A 226 -16.01 -13.64 1.01
CA SER A 226 -16.66 -12.51 1.67
C SER A 226 -15.84 -11.21 1.70
N VAL A 227 -14.66 -11.18 1.07
CA VAL A 227 -13.79 -9.99 1.04
C VAL A 227 -14.45 -8.83 0.28
N ARG A 228 -14.75 -7.72 0.95
CA ARG A 228 -15.49 -6.58 0.40
C ARG A 228 -14.60 -5.46 -0.11
N ILE A 229 -13.48 -5.19 0.56
CA ILE A 229 -12.59 -4.09 0.20
C ILE A 229 -11.71 -4.43 -1.00
N PRO A 230 -11.16 -3.44 -1.70
CA PRO A 230 -10.21 -3.67 -2.79
C PRO A 230 -8.96 -4.40 -2.32
N TRP A 231 -8.57 -5.43 -3.07
CA TRP A 231 -7.37 -6.20 -2.83
C TRP A 231 -6.51 -6.31 -4.09
N MET A 232 -5.20 -6.19 -3.91
CA MET A 232 -4.20 -6.54 -4.91
C MET A 232 -3.31 -7.66 -4.39
N LEU A 233 -3.17 -8.71 -5.18
CA LEU A 233 -2.32 -9.85 -4.91
C LEU A 233 -1.14 -9.82 -5.87
N MET A 234 0.08 -10.02 -5.36
CA MET A 234 1.28 -10.07 -6.20
C MET A 234 2.10 -11.31 -5.85
N THR A 235 2.52 -12.05 -6.87
CA THR A 235 3.38 -13.23 -6.73
C THR A 235 4.32 -13.38 -7.92
N GLY A 236 5.15 -14.39 -7.93
CA GLY A 236 6.02 -14.74 -9.06
C GLY A 236 5.85 -16.18 -9.49
N THR A 237 6.22 -16.51 -10.74
CA THR A 237 6.11 -17.89 -11.25
C THR A 237 7.04 -18.86 -10.53
N ARG A 238 8.09 -18.36 -9.84
CA ARG A 238 9.01 -19.14 -9.00
C ARG A 238 8.86 -18.83 -7.51
N ASP A 239 7.78 -18.21 -7.12
CA ASP A 239 7.50 -17.83 -5.74
C ASP A 239 7.02 -19.03 -4.92
N PHE A 240 7.95 -19.77 -4.35
CA PHE A 240 7.65 -20.85 -3.42
C PHE A 240 8.50 -20.77 -2.15
N THR A 241 7.98 -21.34 -1.07
CA THR A 241 8.70 -21.47 0.20
C THR A 241 8.61 -22.90 0.71
N GLY A 242 9.63 -23.36 1.42
CA GLY A 242 9.61 -24.65 2.11
C GLY A 242 8.80 -24.67 3.41
N ILE A 243 8.02 -23.61 3.69
CA ILE A 243 7.25 -23.43 4.93
C ILE A 243 5.79 -23.14 4.58
N GLY A 244 4.88 -23.90 5.15
CA GLY A 244 3.44 -23.76 4.91
C GLY A 244 3.01 -24.19 3.49
N ASN A 245 1.96 -23.57 2.97
CA ASN A 245 1.42 -23.82 1.61
C ASN A 245 2.02 -22.83 0.61
N GLY A 246 3.34 -22.67 0.61
CA GLY A 246 4.03 -21.65 -0.15
C GLY A 246 4.34 -22.04 -1.60
N ASP A 247 3.42 -22.70 -2.32
CA ASP A 247 3.55 -23.00 -3.75
C ASP A 247 2.70 -22.06 -4.61
N LEU A 248 3.00 -21.98 -5.90
CA LEU A 248 2.31 -21.10 -6.85
C LEU A 248 0.80 -21.41 -6.92
N LYS A 249 0.41 -22.70 -6.87
CA LYS A 249 -1.01 -23.09 -6.90
C LYS A 249 -1.78 -22.50 -5.73
N SER A 250 -1.20 -22.55 -4.53
CA SER A 250 -1.77 -21.96 -3.33
C SER A 250 -1.95 -20.44 -3.45
N ARG A 251 -0.95 -19.75 -4.03
CA ARG A 251 -0.99 -18.30 -4.21
C ARG A 251 -2.08 -17.87 -5.17
N LEU A 252 -2.17 -18.51 -6.34
CA LEU A 252 -3.17 -18.22 -7.37
C LEU A 252 -4.61 -18.57 -6.93
N ALA A 253 -4.77 -19.54 -6.03
CA ALA A 253 -6.08 -19.92 -5.51
C ALA A 253 -6.78 -18.79 -4.74
N VAL A 254 -6.03 -17.84 -4.18
CA VAL A 254 -6.61 -16.71 -3.45
C VAL A 254 -7.41 -15.82 -4.41
N PHE A 255 -6.80 -15.37 -5.51
CA PHE A 255 -7.49 -14.52 -6.48
C PHE A 255 -8.72 -15.21 -7.07
N ALA A 256 -8.60 -16.48 -7.44
CA ALA A 256 -9.69 -17.23 -8.05
C ALA A 256 -10.99 -17.22 -7.22
N THR A 257 -10.86 -17.13 -5.89
CA THR A 257 -11.99 -17.21 -4.95
C THR A 257 -12.50 -15.86 -4.44
N LEU A 258 -11.77 -14.77 -4.69
CA LEU A 258 -12.23 -13.43 -4.34
C LEU A 258 -13.50 -13.06 -5.12
N PRO A 259 -14.47 -12.33 -4.53
CA PRO A 259 -15.61 -11.78 -5.25
C PRO A 259 -15.15 -10.68 -6.24
N PRO A 260 -15.98 -10.35 -7.26
CA PRO A 260 -15.67 -9.24 -8.17
C PRO A 260 -15.69 -7.89 -7.44
N GLY A 261 -15.10 -6.88 -8.11
CA GLY A 261 -15.04 -5.50 -7.63
C GLY A 261 -13.73 -5.14 -6.95
N GLY A 262 -12.83 -4.45 -7.69
CA GLY A 262 -11.57 -3.95 -7.18
C GLY A 262 -10.60 -5.05 -6.72
N LYS A 263 -10.57 -6.15 -7.42
CA LYS A 263 -9.65 -7.26 -7.15
C LYS A 263 -8.64 -7.38 -8.29
N TYR A 264 -7.37 -7.41 -7.93
CA TYR A 264 -6.26 -7.38 -8.87
C TYR A 264 -5.26 -8.48 -8.55
N GLU A 265 -4.66 -9.07 -9.58
CA GLU A 265 -3.57 -10.03 -9.43
C GLU A 265 -2.45 -9.76 -10.42
N LEU A 266 -1.22 -9.72 -9.91
CA LEU A 266 0.03 -9.68 -10.64
C LEU A 266 0.79 -10.98 -10.44
N VAL A 267 1.25 -11.59 -11.53
CA VAL A 267 2.20 -12.72 -11.49
C VAL A 267 3.41 -12.37 -12.34
N LEU A 268 4.53 -12.10 -11.68
CA LEU A 268 5.81 -11.75 -12.31
C LEU A 268 6.52 -12.99 -12.82
N ASP A 269 6.90 -13.03 -14.09
CA ASP A 269 7.59 -14.17 -14.67
C ASP A 269 9.02 -14.31 -14.12
N GLY A 270 9.33 -15.52 -13.65
CA GLY A 270 10.63 -15.88 -13.09
C GLY A 270 10.92 -15.28 -11.71
N ALA A 271 10.03 -14.48 -11.12
CA ALA A 271 10.24 -13.91 -9.82
C ALA A 271 10.13 -14.95 -8.70
N GLU A 272 11.10 -14.92 -7.78
CA GLU A 272 11.19 -15.78 -6.61
C GLU A 272 10.56 -15.11 -5.39
N HIS A 273 10.38 -15.86 -4.29
CA HIS A 273 9.78 -15.38 -3.04
C HIS A 273 10.45 -14.15 -2.47
N SER A 274 11.77 -14.04 -2.58
CA SER A 274 12.57 -12.94 -2.02
C SER A 274 12.49 -11.64 -2.81
N VAL A 275 11.91 -11.65 -4.02
CA VAL A 275 11.90 -10.49 -4.92
C VAL A 275 11.27 -9.24 -4.28
N PHE A 276 10.29 -9.42 -3.40
CA PHE A 276 9.59 -8.33 -2.73
C PHE A 276 10.38 -7.68 -1.58
N THR A 277 11.55 -8.23 -1.20
CA THR A 277 12.39 -7.71 -0.11
C THR A 277 13.56 -6.87 -0.64
N ASP A 278 14.20 -6.08 0.22
CA ASP A 278 15.47 -5.40 -0.13
C ASP A 278 16.65 -6.37 -0.32
N ARG A 279 16.51 -7.62 0.12
CA ARG A 279 17.57 -8.63 -0.02
C ARG A 279 17.68 -9.09 -1.46
N THR A 280 18.91 -9.15 -1.99
CA THR A 280 19.18 -9.74 -3.30
C THR A 280 19.69 -11.17 -3.09
N PRO A 281 18.97 -12.19 -3.57
CA PRO A 281 19.47 -13.55 -3.56
C PRO A 281 20.74 -13.67 -4.40
N PRO A 282 21.68 -14.58 -4.07
CA PRO A 282 22.93 -14.73 -4.78
C PRO A 282 22.78 -15.08 -6.27
N ARG A 283 21.63 -15.59 -6.69
CA ARG A 283 21.31 -16.00 -8.06
C ARG A 283 20.55 -14.98 -8.90
N GLU A 284 20.01 -13.92 -8.29
CA GLU A 284 19.34 -12.84 -9.01
C GLU A 284 20.35 -11.76 -9.42
N THR A 285 20.31 -11.35 -10.69
CA THR A 285 21.04 -10.16 -11.13
C THR A 285 20.34 -8.92 -10.60
N GLY A 286 21.10 -7.95 -10.07
CA GLY A 286 20.55 -6.71 -9.50
C GLY A 286 19.62 -5.95 -10.46
N LYS A 287 19.86 -6.03 -11.78
CA LYS A 287 19.02 -5.39 -12.81
C LYS A 287 17.60 -5.95 -12.82
N ARG A 288 17.44 -7.29 -12.91
CA ARG A 288 16.12 -7.93 -12.95
C ARG A 288 15.28 -7.63 -11.69
N LYS A 289 15.92 -7.56 -10.53
CA LYS A 289 15.26 -7.18 -9.29
C LYS A 289 14.73 -5.75 -9.31
N LEU A 290 15.49 -4.81 -9.87
CA LEU A 290 15.05 -3.42 -10.00
C LEU A 290 13.82 -3.31 -10.90
N ASP A 291 13.75 -4.10 -11.98
CA ASP A 291 12.61 -4.14 -12.88
C ASP A 291 11.35 -4.64 -12.14
N TYR A 292 11.45 -5.72 -11.36
CA TYR A 292 10.35 -6.19 -10.52
C TYR A 292 9.93 -5.16 -9.47
N HIS A 293 10.89 -4.52 -8.79
CA HIS A 293 10.57 -3.46 -7.82
C HIS A 293 9.84 -2.29 -8.48
N ARG A 294 10.22 -1.92 -9.71
CA ARG A 294 9.55 -0.85 -10.47
C ARG A 294 8.08 -1.20 -10.70
N VAL A 295 7.78 -2.43 -11.13
CA VAL A 295 6.39 -2.90 -11.33
C VAL A 295 5.61 -2.92 -10.01
N VAL A 296 6.20 -3.43 -8.93
CA VAL A 296 5.58 -3.48 -7.60
C VAL A 296 5.26 -2.07 -7.09
N LEU A 297 6.19 -1.12 -7.27
CA LEU A 297 5.99 0.29 -6.88
C LEU A 297 4.85 0.92 -7.68
N ALA A 298 4.85 0.77 -9.00
CA ALA A 298 3.83 1.37 -9.85
C ALA A 298 2.43 0.86 -9.52
N LEU A 299 2.24 -0.45 -9.48
CA LEU A 299 0.92 -1.04 -9.22
C LEU A 299 0.43 -0.79 -7.80
N SER A 300 1.32 -0.87 -6.80
CA SER A 300 0.94 -0.58 -5.42
C SER A 300 0.53 0.88 -5.25
N THR A 301 1.28 1.81 -5.84
CA THR A 301 0.96 3.23 -5.81
C THR A 301 -0.36 3.52 -6.52
N ALA A 302 -0.55 2.98 -7.71
CA ALA A 302 -1.82 3.14 -8.44
C ALA A 302 -3.02 2.62 -7.65
N LEU A 303 -2.87 1.51 -6.91
CA LEU A 303 -3.93 1.01 -6.04
C LEU A 303 -4.23 1.97 -4.88
N TRP A 304 -3.19 2.48 -4.22
CA TRP A 304 -3.37 3.45 -3.13
C TRP A 304 -4.00 4.74 -3.64
N ASP A 305 -3.51 5.31 -4.73
CA ASP A 305 -4.03 6.54 -5.33
C ASP A 305 -5.51 6.36 -5.72
N ALA A 306 -5.84 5.25 -6.41
CA ALA A 306 -7.21 4.96 -6.88
C ALA A 306 -8.22 4.74 -5.74
N TRP A 307 -7.83 4.02 -4.69
CA TRP A 307 -8.79 3.53 -3.70
C TRP A 307 -8.70 4.18 -2.32
N LEU A 308 -7.54 4.72 -1.92
CA LEU A 308 -7.43 5.52 -0.69
C LEU A 308 -7.62 7.00 -0.96
N CYS A 309 -7.12 7.50 -2.10
CA CYS A 309 -7.21 8.92 -2.44
C CYS A 309 -8.41 9.25 -3.34
N GLY A 310 -9.05 8.23 -3.95
CA GLY A 310 -10.16 8.43 -4.89
C GLY A 310 -9.73 9.05 -6.22
N ASP A 311 -8.44 8.89 -6.60
CA ASP A 311 -7.89 9.42 -7.83
C ASP A 311 -8.45 8.66 -9.04
N MET A 312 -9.26 9.34 -9.85
CA MET A 312 -9.90 8.76 -11.01
C MET A 312 -8.91 8.48 -12.16
N ALA A 313 -7.85 9.26 -12.30
CA ALA A 313 -6.81 9.01 -13.31
C ALA A 313 -6.02 7.73 -12.95
N ALA A 314 -5.66 7.56 -11.67
CA ALA A 314 -5.08 6.32 -11.16
C ALA A 314 -6.01 5.13 -11.36
N ARG A 315 -7.31 5.32 -11.14
CA ARG A 315 -8.31 4.28 -11.34
C ARG A 315 -8.42 3.86 -12.81
N THR A 316 -8.49 4.82 -13.71
CA THR A 316 -8.53 4.59 -15.15
C THR A 316 -7.27 3.89 -15.64
N TRP A 317 -6.11 4.30 -15.15
CA TRP A 317 -4.83 3.65 -15.45
C TRP A 317 -4.80 2.19 -14.97
N LEU A 318 -5.22 1.93 -13.72
CA LEU A 318 -5.21 0.61 -13.09
C LEU A 318 -6.23 -0.35 -13.73
N ASP A 319 -7.41 0.15 -14.09
CA ASP A 319 -8.49 -0.62 -14.70
C ASP A 319 -8.40 -0.67 -16.24
N GLY A 320 -7.50 0.09 -16.87
CA GLY A 320 -7.23 0.13 -18.29
C GLY A 320 -5.95 -0.61 -18.69
N ASP A 321 -5.26 -0.05 -19.69
CA ASP A 321 -4.03 -0.60 -20.26
C ASP A 321 -2.76 -0.11 -19.55
N GLY A 322 -2.88 0.78 -18.58
CA GLY A 322 -1.75 1.33 -17.84
C GLY A 322 -0.83 0.26 -17.25
N PRO A 323 -1.32 -0.79 -16.58
CA PRO A 323 -0.46 -1.87 -16.10
C PRO A 323 0.36 -2.54 -17.20
N ASN A 324 -0.22 -2.75 -18.38
CA ASN A 324 0.47 -3.39 -19.51
C ASN A 324 1.67 -2.56 -20.02
N SER A 325 1.67 -1.24 -19.80
CA SER A 325 2.78 -0.37 -20.21
C SER A 325 4.08 -0.57 -19.41
N ILE A 326 3.99 -1.24 -18.25
CA ILE A 326 5.12 -1.45 -17.34
C ILE A 326 5.47 -2.93 -17.14
N LEU A 327 4.66 -3.85 -17.64
CA LEU A 327 4.84 -5.28 -17.51
C LEU A 327 5.71 -5.83 -18.64
N GLU A 328 6.48 -6.89 -18.35
CA GLU A 328 7.18 -7.66 -19.36
C GLU A 328 6.22 -8.65 -20.05
N LYS A 329 6.60 -9.12 -21.24
CA LYS A 329 5.76 -9.96 -22.12
C LYS A 329 5.14 -11.19 -21.44
N ASN A 330 5.83 -11.78 -20.48
CA ASN A 330 5.39 -13.01 -19.82
C ASN A 330 4.77 -12.76 -18.44
N ASP A 331 4.75 -11.53 -17.96
CA ASP A 331 4.04 -11.17 -16.75
C ASP A 331 2.53 -11.28 -16.97
N ARG A 332 1.80 -11.62 -15.94
CA ARG A 332 0.34 -11.72 -16.01
C ARG A 332 -0.32 -10.70 -15.11
N TRP A 333 -1.23 -9.96 -15.67
CA TRP A 333 -2.10 -9.03 -14.96
C TRP A 333 -3.56 -9.40 -15.19
N GLN A 334 -4.33 -9.45 -14.13
CA GLN A 334 -5.77 -9.65 -14.23
C GLN A 334 -6.52 -8.92 -13.12
N ARG A 335 -7.79 -8.63 -13.40
CA ARG A 335 -8.69 -7.91 -12.49
C ARG A 335 -10.12 -8.45 -12.56
N LYS A 336 -10.90 -8.18 -11.54
CA LYS A 336 -12.34 -8.50 -11.52
C LYS A 336 -13.12 -7.63 -10.52
#